data_e23c037c34a619779df9a8243fd8c5ee
#
_entry.id   e23c037c34a619779df9a8243fd8c5ee
#
_cell.length_a   1.000
_cell.length_b   1.000
_cell.length_c   1.000
_cell.angle_alpha   90.00
_cell.angle_beta   90.00
_cell.angle_gamma   90.00
#
_symmetry.space_group_name_H-M   'P 1'
#
loop_
_entity.id
_entity.type
_entity.pdbx_description
1 polymer ?
#
loop_
_entity_poly.entity_id
_entity_poly.type
_entity_poly.pdbx_seq_one_letter_code
_entity_poly.pdbx_strand_id
1 'polypeptide(L)'
;MSTDISLLNGLLDVTSTYSSIGQTSFKATLKTQYGSFLNPVLVEGLVAGDMALYNVTDSASVTITSIAESPDGTYQINFASQTVADVLRLTITKDGYNFAAVTANTITI
;
A
#
# COMPACT_ATOMS: atom_id res chain seq x y z
N MET A 1 -6.36 25.58 17.84
CA MET A 1 -6.86 24.38 17.22
C MET A 1 -5.71 23.57 16.69
N SER A 2 -5.90 22.36 16.70
CA SER A 2 -4.85 21.49 16.31
C SER A 2 -4.95 21.06 14.86
N THR A 3 -3.80 20.87 14.29
CA THR A 3 -3.68 20.23 13.00
C THR A 3 -2.94 18.92 13.16
N ASP A 4 -3.26 18.25 14.23
CA ASP A 4 -2.66 16.98 14.56
C ASP A 4 -2.96 15.90 13.54
N ILE A 5 -3.92 16.12 12.69
CA ILE A 5 -4.14 15.23 11.55
C ILE A 5 -2.96 15.36 10.62
N SER A 6 -2.44 14.24 10.19
CA SER A 6 -1.39 14.18 9.18
C SER A 6 -1.97 14.55 7.83
N LEU A 7 -2.08 15.84 7.59
CA LEU A 7 -2.73 16.38 6.41
C LEU A 7 -1.72 17.25 5.67
N LEU A 8 -1.29 16.80 4.50
CA LEU A 8 -0.36 17.50 3.63
C LEU A 8 -1.09 17.98 2.39
N ASN A 9 -1.13 19.31 2.19
CA ASN A 9 -1.82 19.89 1.04
C ASN A 9 -3.28 19.44 0.91
N GLY A 10 -3.95 19.26 2.05
CA GLY A 10 -5.32 18.76 2.07
C GLY A 10 -5.46 17.26 1.93
N LEU A 11 -4.37 16.51 1.93
CA LEU A 11 -4.37 15.06 1.76
C LEU A 11 -4.15 14.34 3.09
N LEU A 12 -4.80 13.20 3.24
CA LEU A 12 -4.60 12.33 4.40
C LEU A 12 -3.41 11.42 4.14
N ASP A 13 -2.46 11.42 5.06
CA ASP A 13 -1.31 10.52 4.98
C ASP A 13 -1.76 9.09 5.24
N VAL A 14 -1.19 8.16 4.49
CA VAL A 14 -1.50 6.74 4.60
C VAL A 14 -0.21 5.98 4.92
N THR A 15 -0.33 5.01 5.81
CA THR A 15 0.75 4.07 6.12
C THR A 15 0.33 2.67 5.74
N SER A 16 1.29 1.79 5.58
CA SER A 16 1.05 0.40 5.22
C SER A 16 1.81 -0.55 6.12
N THR A 17 1.22 -1.73 6.32
CA THR A 17 1.92 -2.88 6.85
C THR A 17 1.75 -4.02 5.86
N TYR A 18 2.81 -4.80 5.66
CA TYR A 18 2.81 -5.88 4.69
C TYR A 18 2.98 -7.22 5.34
N SER A 19 2.38 -8.24 4.71
CA SER A 19 2.56 -9.64 5.08
C SER A 19 2.81 -10.44 3.81
N SER A 20 3.97 -11.03 3.70
CA SER A 20 4.33 -11.85 2.54
C SER A 20 3.53 -13.16 2.55
N ILE A 21 3.01 -13.54 1.38
CA ILE A 21 2.35 -14.83 1.19
C ILE A 21 3.26 -15.74 0.38
N GLY A 22 3.85 -15.22 -0.68
CA GLY A 22 4.74 -15.99 -1.53
C GLY A 22 5.14 -15.21 -2.77
N GLN A 23 5.54 -15.95 -3.80
CA GLN A 23 6.10 -15.35 -5.02
C GLN A 23 5.05 -14.70 -5.92
N THR A 24 3.76 -14.91 -5.65
CA THR A 24 2.66 -14.40 -6.48
C THR A 24 1.68 -13.53 -5.73
N SER A 25 1.86 -13.34 -4.42
CA SER A 25 0.95 -12.51 -3.65
C SER A 25 1.54 -12.04 -2.33
N PHE A 26 1.02 -10.92 -1.85
CA PHE A 26 1.22 -10.47 -0.47
C PHE A 26 -0.04 -9.72 -0.01
N LYS A 27 -0.13 -9.48 1.29
CA LYS A 27 -1.20 -8.66 1.86
C LYS A 27 -0.65 -7.30 2.28
N ALA A 28 -1.45 -6.27 2.06
CA ALA A 28 -1.15 -4.91 2.49
C ALA A 28 -2.35 -4.38 3.28
N THR A 29 -2.09 -3.92 4.49
CA THR A 29 -3.10 -3.21 5.29
C THR A 29 -2.78 -1.73 5.23
N LEU A 30 -3.75 -0.92 4.85
CA LEU A 30 -3.59 0.51 4.61
C LEU A 30 -4.45 1.30 5.57
N LYS A 31 -3.85 2.23 6.28
CA LYS A 31 -4.52 3.06 7.27
C LYS A 31 -4.12 4.50 7.10
N THR A 32 -5.06 5.41 7.30
CA THR A 32 -4.71 6.82 7.45
C THR A 32 -3.97 7.01 8.75
N GLN A 33 -3.07 7.96 8.75
CA GLN A 33 -2.32 8.32 9.95
C GLN A 33 -2.72 9.71 10.37
N TYR A 34 -3.27 9.81 11.59
CA TYR A 34 -3.59 11.08 12.22
C TYR A 34 -2.56 11.38 13.29
N GLY A 35 -2.66 12.58 13.86
CA GLY A 35 -1.90 12.90 15.04
C GLY A 35 -2.40 12.10 16.26
N SER A 36 -1.87 12.42 17.43
CA SER A 36 -2.07 11.61 18.64
C SER A 36 -3.51 11.54 19.14
N PHE A 37 -4.39 12.36 18.60
CA PHE A 37 -5.75 12.46 19.11
C PHE A 37 -6.74 11.55 18.40
N LEU A 38 -6.41 11.04 17.24
CA LEU A 38 -7.35 10.29 16.42
C LEU A 38 -6.79 8.91 16.12
N ASN A 39 -7.69 7.93 16.11
CA ASN A 39 -7.33 6.59 15.68
C ASN A 39 -7.15 6.54 14.16
N PRO A 40 -6.22 5.73 13.68
CA PRO A 40 -6.12 5.47 12.25
C PRO A 40 -7.42 4.90 11.70
N VAL A 41 -7.73 5.24 10.46
CA VAL A 41 -8.90 4.73 9.75
C VAL A 41 -8.42 3.91 8.55
N LEU A 42 -9.05 2.77 8.33
CA LEU A 42 -8.71 1.90 7.20
C LEU A 42 -9.02 2.59 5.88
N VAL A 43 -8.15 2.38 4.91
CA VAL A 43 -8.37 2.87 3.54
C VAL A 43 -9.06 1.76 2.76
N GLU A 44 -10.32 1.99 2.41
CA GLU A 44 -11.16 0.98 1.77
C GLU A 44 -11.45 1.34 0.31
N GLY A 45 -11.84 0.33 -0.45
CA GLY A 45 -12.36 0.54 -1.80
C GLY A 45 -11.31 0.78 -2.88
N LEU A 46 -10.04 0.48 -2.63
CA LEU A 46 -9.02 0.57 -3.68
C LEU A 46 -9.21 -0.57 -4.69
N VAL A 47 -8.88 -0.29 -5.93
CA VAL A 47 -8.93 -1.25 -7.03
C VAL A 47 -7.55 -1.39 -7.65
N ALA A 48 -7.36 -2.42 -8.48
CA ALA A 48 -6.07 -2.68 -9.10
C ALA A 48 -5.55 -1.50 -9.91
N GLY A 49 -6.43 -0.74 -10.54
CA GLY A 49 -6.06 0.45 -11.30
C GLY A 49 -5.49 1.59 -10.47
N ASP A 50 -5.70 1.56 -9.14
CA ASP A 50 -5.12 2.54 -8.23
C ASP A 50 -3.68 2.19 -7.85
N MET A 51 -3.19 1.02 -8.20
CA MET A 51 -1.94 0.46 -7.72
C MET A 51 -0.96 0.15 -8.85
N ALA A 52 0.32 0.29 -8.55
CA ALA A 52 1.40 -0.15 -9.41
C ALA A 52 2.46 -0.86 -8.57
N LEU A 53 2.98 -1.95 -9.08
CA LEU A 53 3.97 -2.75 -8.38
C LEU A 53 5.27 -2.75 -9.16
N TYR A 54 6.38 -2.61 -8.45
CA TYR A 54 7.71 -2.53 -9.04
C TYR A 54 8.66 -3.46 -8.30
N ASN A 55 9.42 -4.24 -9.05
CA ASN A 55 10.47 -5.08 -8.48
C ASN A 55 11.76 -4.27 -8.42
N VAL A 56 12.15 -3.89 -7.22
CA VAL A 56 13.35 -3.07 -6.99
C VAL A 56 14.61 -3.87 -7.29
N THR A 57 14.61 -5.15 -6.94
CA THR A 57 15.76 -6.04 -7.17
C THR A 57 16.07 -6.17 -8.65
N ASP A 58 15.03 -6.36 -9.47
CA ASP A 58 15.17 -6.56 -10.91
C ASP A 58 15.06 -5.27 -11.72
N SER A 59 14.70 -4.15 -11.07
CA SER A 59 14.46 -2.87 -11.75
C SER A 59 13.42 -2.99 -12.86
N ALA A 60 12.30 -3.65 -12.54
CA ALA A 60 11.26 -3.92 -13.52
C ALA A 60 9.85 -3.79 -12.92
N SER A 61 8.90 -3.33 -13.73
CA SER A 61 7.51 -3.30 -13.34
C SER A 61 6.95 -4.72 -13.24
N VAL A 62 6.04 -4.91 -12.27
CA VAL A 62 5.39 -6.20 -12.04
C VAL A 62 3.90 -6.04 -12.35
N THR A 63 3.36 -6.95 -13.14
CA THR A 63 1.95 -6.94 -13.48
C THR A 63 1.11 -7.41 -12.29
N ILE A 64 0.20 -6.57 -11.82
CA ILE A 64 -0.81 -6.98 -10.84
C ILE A 64 -1.91 -7.72 -11.60
N THR A 65 -2.20 -8.95 -11.21
CA THR A 65 -3.20 -9.77 -11.87
C THR A 65 -4.58 -9.59 -11.26
N SER A 66 -4.65 -9.38 -9.95
CA SER A 66 -5.91 -9.11 -9.25
C SER A 66 -5.64 -8.61 -7.85
N ILE A 67 -6.64 -7.98 -7.23
CA ILE A 67 -6.62 -7.66 -5.82
C ILE A 67 -7.95 -8.06 -5.19
N ALA A 68 -7.91 -8.35 -3.89
CA ALA A 68 -9.11 -8.65 -3.11
C ALA A 68 -8.99 -8.00 -1.75
N GLU A 69 -10.02 -7.26 -1.37
CA GLU A 69 -10.07 -6.59 -0.07
C GLU A 69 -10.82 -7.45 0.93
N SER A 70 -10.12 -7.97 1.94
CA SER A 70 -10.73 -8.72 3.03
C SER A 70 -9.70 -8.98 4.14
N PRO A 71 -9.96 -8.56 5.38
CA PRO A 71 -11.03 -7.65 5.79
C PRO A 71 -10.86 -6.24 5.25
N ASP A 72 -11.79 -5.34 5.59
CA ASP A 72 -11.73 -3.95 5.12
C ASP A 72 -10.35 -3.34 5.38
N GLY A 73 -9.84 -2.64 4.38
CA GLY A 73 -8.54 -1.98 4.44
C GLY A 73 -7.34 -2.91 4.27
N THR A 74 -7.56 -4.21 4.16
CA THR A 74 -6.50 -5.20 3.92
C THR A 74 -6.68 -5.78 2.52
N TYR A 75 -5.65 -5.67 1.71
CA TYR A 75 -5.70 -6.09 0.31
C TYR A 75 -4.73 -7.22 0.07
N GLN A 76 -5.23 -8.31 -0.49
CA GLN A 76 -4.36 -9.34 -1.06
C GLN A 76 -4.07 -8.93 -2.49
N ILE A 77 -2.80 -8.69 -2.77
CA ILE A 77 -2.35 -8.25 -4.08
C ILE A 77 -1.69 -9.44 -4.76
N ASN A 78 -2.29 -9.86 -5.86
CA ASN A 78 -1.79 -10.97 -6.66
C ASN A 78 -1.09 -10.42 -7.89
N PHE A 79 0.03 -11.01 -8.24
CA PHE A 79 0.89 -10.49 -9.31
C PHE A 79 1.60 -11.62 -10.04
N ALA A 80 2.20 -11.29 -11.18
CA ALA A 80 3.01 -12.23 -11.93
C ALA A 80 4.19 -12.72 -11.08
N SER A 81 4.47 -14.01 -11.13
CA SER A 81 5.47 -14.66 -10.28
C SER A 81 6.82 -13.95 -10.29
N GLN A 82 7.36 -13.74 -9.10
CA GLN A 82 8.68 -13.12 -8.90
C GLN A 82 9.59 -14.11 -8.18
N THR A 83 10.86 -13.77 -8.06
CA THR A 83 11.85 -14.62 -7.39
C THR A 83 11.80 -14.41 -5.88
N VAL A 84 11.95 -15.48 -5.11
CA VAL A 84 12.04 -15.40 -3.66
C VAL A 84 13.17 -14.44 -3.25
N ALA A 85 12.90 -13.66 -2.22
CA ALA A 85 13.77 -12.63 -1.66
C ALA A 85 13.87 -11.35 -2.51
N ASP A 86 13.14 -11.25 -3.62
CA ASP A 86 13.05 -9.98 -4.34
C ASP A 86 12.33 -8.94 -3.48
N VAL A 87 12.75 -7.70 -3.62
CA VAL A 87 12.16 -6.55 -2.92
C VAL A 87 11.19 -5.86 -3.87
N LEU A 88 9.94 -5.71 -3.43
CA LEU A 88 8.90 -5.06 -4.20
C LEU A 88 8.50 -3.74 -3.57
N ARG A 89 8.09 -2.80 -4.42
CA ARG A 89 7.60 -1.50 -4.01
C ARG A 89 6.20 -1.28 -4.57
N LEU A 90 5.25 -0.98 -3.68
CA LEU A 90 3.87 -0.69 -4.05
C LEU A 90 3.66 0.81 -4.12
N THR A 91 3.15 1.29 -5.24
CA THR A 91 2.75 2.68 -5.41
C THR A 91 1.23 2.71 -5.55
N ILE A 92 0.58 3.60 -4.80
CA ILE A 92 -0.86 3.76 -4.82
C ILE A 92 -1.18 5.21 -5.13
N THR A 93 -2.22 5.43 -5.93
CA THR A 93 -2.71 6.76 -6.24
C THR A 93 -4.23 6.76 -6.06
N LYS A 94 -4.73 7.63 -5.21
CA LYS A 94 -6.16 7.85 -5.02
C LYS A 94 -6.35 9.26 -4.49
N ASP A 95 -7.35 9.96 -5.03
CA ASP A 95 -7.64 11.34 -4.63
C ASP A 95 -7.95 11.41 -3.13
N GLY A 96 -7.45 12.44 -2.49
CA GLY A 96 -7.69 12.70 -1.07
C GLY A 96 -6.65 12.09 -0.15
N TYR A 97 -5.70 11.29 -0.67
CA TYR A 97 -4.70 10.60 0.14
C TYR A 97 -3.28 10.87 -0.35
N ASN A 98 -2.36 10.84 0.60
CA ASN A 98 -0.92 10.88 0.32
C ASN A 98 -0.31 9.52 0.66
N PHE A 99 0.18 8.82 -0.35
CA PHE A 99 0.75 7.49 -0.22
C PHE A 99 2.27 7.48 -0.22
N ALA A 100 2.92 8.60 0.06
CA ALA A 100 4.39 8.66 0.03
C ALA A 100 5.03 7.65 0.98
N ALA A 101 4.46 7.47 2.19
CA ALA A 101 4.97 6.49 3.15
C ALA A 101 4.77 5.05 2.68
N VAL A 102 3.69 4.78 1.96
CA VAL A 102 3.44 3.46 1.36
C VAL A 102 4.50 3.16 0.31
N THR A 103 4.77 4.12 -0.57
CA THR A 103 5.78 3.95 -1.62
C THR A 103 7.19 3.76 -1.04
N ALA A 104 7.48 4.41 0.08
CA ALA A 104 8.78 4.28 0.75
C ALA A 104 8.94 2.94 1.50
N ASN A 105 7.84 2.27 1.79
CA ASN A 105 7.83 1.02 2.55
C ASN A 105 7.80 -0.16 1.56
N THR A 106 8.85 -0.95 1.53
CA THR A 106 8.98 -2.08 0.60
C THR A 106 8.59 -3.39 1.25
N ILE A 107 8.34 -4.41 0.43
CA ILE A 107 8.10 -5.77 0.89
C ILE A 107 9.08 -6.73 0.22
N THR A 108 9.60 -7.66 1.01
CA THR A 108 10.45 -8.74 0.52
C THR A 108 9.63 -10.02 0.47
N ILE A 109 9.56 -10.62 -0.68
CA ILE A 109 8.78 -11.84 -0.90
C ILE A 109 9.60 -13.12 -0.77
#